data_1d8e6ae302fb5d666b276a4bf037123b
#
_entry.id   1d8e6ae302fb5d666b276a4bf037123b
#
_cell.length_a   1.000
_cell.length_b   1.000
_cell.length_c   1.000
_cell.angle_alpha   90.00
_cell.angle_beta   90.00
_cell.angle_gamma   90.00
#
_symmetry.space_group_name_H-M   'P 1'
#
loop_
_entity.id
_entity.type
_entity.pdbx_description
1 polymer ?
#
loop_
_entity_poly.entity_id
_entity_poly.type
_entity_poly.pdbx_seq_one_letter_code
_entity_poly.pdbx_strand_id
1 'polypeptide(L)'
;MSRIISGYAFGIVKRIMPKISATEKAALNSGSVSIEGDIFKGEININEIVNKYNIKLKNEEIGFLNNETSKLCELIDNEEVERNQNLSTDTWDYIKKNKFMGLVIPQKYNGLEFSAHAHSLIVEKIASRNIASAVSVMVPNSLGPGELLSHYGTEEQKDYYLSKLADGRHIPCFGLTTETSGSDAASMYDEGYVVNKDGELGIMVTFSKRYITLAPIASLIGLAFKVVDPNNLLVEGKEGITVALLEKNKFPEIEIGNRHNPLNIGFMNGTIRGNNIFIPMSCVIGGEKNCGIGWNMLMESLGEGRGISLPAMSVATAKLCTLGVGGYARIRKQFNIPIAEMEGVKEKLAVIAGNNYKLIAAQNLFNAIVDNGEKPPVLS
;
A
#
# COMPACT_ATOMS: atom_id res chain seq x y z
N MET A 1 -30.89 24.56 -28.93
CA MET A 1 -31.31 23.19 -29.25
C MET A 1 -30.39 22.14 -28.62
N SER A 2 -29.05 22.25 -28.67
CA SER A 2 -28.12 21.24 -28.10
C SER A 2 -28.28 21.01 -26.59
N ARG A 3 -28.46 22.08 -25.77
CA ARG A 3 -28.65 21.99 -24.30
C ARG A 3 -29.93 21.26 -23.87
N ILE A 4 -31.00 21.36 -24.69
CA ILE A 4 -32.28 20.68 -24.40
C ILE A 4 -32.17 19.20 -24.70
N ILE A 5 -31.51 18.84 -25.81
CA ILE A 5 -31.26 17.45 -26.23
C ILE A 5 -30.30 16.77 -25.24
N SER A 6 -29.23 17.47 -24.81
CA SER A 6 -28.29 16.94 -23.82
C SER A 6 -28.94 16.76 -22.45
N GLY A 7 -29.84 17.64 -22.03
CA GLY A 7 -30.62 17.48 -20.79
C GLY A 7 -31.56 16.27 -20.80
N TYR A 8 -32.19 16.00 -21.94
CA TYR A 8 -33.05 14.83 -22.10
C TYR A 8 -32.25 13.52 -22.15
N ALA A 9 -31.14 13.51 -22.89
CA ALA A 9 -30.21 12.40 -22.94
C ALA A 9 -29.59 12.09 -21.56
N PHE A 10 -29.22 13.14 -20.80
CA PHE A 10 -28.70 13.01 -19.45
C PHE A 10 -29.74 12.38 -18.51
N GLY A 11 -31.03 12.76 -18.62
CA GLY A 11 -32.10 12.17 -17.83
C GLY A 11 -32.31 10.66 -18.10
N ILE A 12 -32.14 10.23 -19.35
CA ILE A 12 -32.19 8.83 -19.74
C ILE A 12 -30.97 8.07 -19.23
N VAL A 13 -29.77 8.59 -19.47
CA VAL A 13 -28.51 7.99 -19.00
C VAL A 13 -28.48 7.82 -17.49
N LYS A 14 -28.90 8.86 -16.74
CA LYS A 14 -28.99 8.79 -15.26
C LYS A 14 -29.90 7.69 -14.73
N ARG A 15 -30.94 7.27 -15.50
CA ARG A 15 -31.83 6.17 -15.13
C ARG A 15 -31.25 4.80 -15.46
N ILE A 16 -30.37 4.72 -16.46
CA ILE A 16 -29.77 3.48 -16.95
C ILE A 16 -28.45 3.20 -16.25
N MET A 17 -27.77 4.24 -15.74
CA MET A 17 -26.52 4.07 -15.02
C MET A 17 -26.68 3.19 -13.78
N PRO A 18 -25.77 2.22 -13.55
CA PRO A 18 -25.75 1.45 -12.31
C PRO A 18 -25.70 2.41 -11.11
N LYS A 19 -26.41 2.08 -10.06
CA LYS A 19 -26.31 2.83 -8.81
C LYS A 19 -24.94 2.53 -8.19
N ILE A 20 -24.18 3.59 -7.88
CA ILE A 20 -22.94 3.49 -7.14
C ILE A 20 -23.24 2.86 -5.77
N SER A 21 -22.53 1.80 -5.42
CA SER A 21 -22.67 1.15 -4.12
C SER A 21 -22.20 2.07 -2.98
N ALA A 22 -22.58 1.75 -1.75
CA ALA A 22 -22.16 2.52 -0.58
C ALA A 22 -20.62 2.48 -0.42
N THR A 23 -19.98 1.37 -0.76
CA THR A 23 -18.53 1.19 -0.71
C THR A 23 -17.80 1.99 -1.78
N GLU A 24 -18.31 2.01 -3.02
CA GLU A 24 -17.77 2.87 -4.09
C GLU A 24 -17.94 4.35 -3.76
N LYS A 25 -19.08 4.74 -3.19
CA LYS A 25 -19.31 6.11 -2.76
C LYS A 25 -18.37 6.52 -1.64
N ALA A 26 -18.07 5.63 -0.69
CA ALA A 26 -17.07 5.87 0.36
C ALA A 26 -15.69 6.07 -0.25
N ALA A 27 -15.27 5.22 -1.20
CA ALA A 27 -13.99 5.34 -1.89
C ALA A 27 -13.86 6.66 -2.68
N LEU A 28 -14.91 7.08 -3.41
CA LEU A 28 -14.91 8.36 -4.13
C LEU A 28 -14.92 9.58 -3.20
N ASN A 29 -15.55 9.47 -2.03
CA ASN A 29 -15.60 10.55 -1.05
C ASN A 29 -14.36 10.64 -0.15
N SER A 30 -13.50 9.62 -0.13
CA SER A 30 -12.28 9.60 0.67
C SER A 30 -11.14 10.46 0.10
N GLY A 31 -11.30 10.95 -1.13
CA GLY A 31 -10.29 11.74 -1.83
C GLY A 31 -10.74 13.15 -2.16
N SER A 32 -9.84 13.88 -2.81
CA SER A 32 -10.08 15.22 -3.36
C SER A 32 -9.97 15.19 -4.89
N VAL A 33 -10.80 15.98 -5.57
CA VAL A 33 -10.64 16.17 -7.03
C VAL A 33 -9.37 16.98 -7.27
N SER A 34 -8.45 16.41 -8.04
CA SER A 34 -7.21 17.04 -8.47
C SER A 34 -7.26 17.35 -9.98
N ILE A 35 -6.15 17.17 -10.69
CA ILE A 35 -6.06 17.43 -12.14
C ILE A 35 -7.00 16.56 -12.99
N GLU A 36 -7.45 15.43 -12.48
CA GLU A 36 -8.40 14.57 -13.20
C GLU A 36 -9.70 15.30 -13.53
N GLY A 37 -10.12 16.25 -12.70
CA GLY A 37 -11.27 17.09 -12.99
C GLY A 37 -11.09 17.93 -14.26
N ASP A 38 -9.91 18.49 -14.45
CA ASP A 38 -9.58 19.30 -15.64
C ASP A 38 -9.35 18.42 -16.87
N ILE A 39 -8.77 17.21 -16.67
CA ILE A 39 -8.66 16.21 -17.73
C ILE A 39 -10.04 15.83 -18.27
N PHE A 40 -11.00 15.53 -17.39
CA PHE A 40 -12.36 15.17 -17.79
C PHE A 40 -13.12 16.33 -18.47
N LYS A 41 -12.82 17.58 -18.14
CA LYS A 41 -13.39 18.75 -18.81
C LYS A 41 -12.72 19.07 -20.14
N GLY A 42 -11.52 18.53 -20.41
CA GLY A 42 -10.68 18.90 -21.54
C GLY A 42 -10.02 20.28 -21.39
N GLU A 43 -9.88 20.76 -20.16
CA GLU A 43 -9.38 22.12 -19.81
C GLU A 43 -7.96 22.06 -19.21
N ILE A 44 -7.09 21.21 -19.74
CA ILE A 44 -5.73 20.99 -19.19
C ILE A 44 -4.84 22.19 -19.52
N ASN A 45 -4.24 22.79 -18.48
CA ASN A 45 -3.15 23.75 -18.63
C ASN A 45 -1.81 23.14 -18.19
N ILE A 46 -1.00 22.71 -19.16
CA ILE A 46 0.29 22.04 -18.90
C ILE A 46 1.24 22.93 -18.09
N ASN A 47 1.27 24.24 -18.35
CA ASN A 47 2.16 25.16 -17.62
C ASN A 47 1.77 25.26 -16.14
N GLU A 48 0.48 25.28 -15.82
CA GLU A 48 0.01 25.25 -14.45
C GLU A 48 0.38 23.94 -13.75
N ILE A 49 0.21 22.82 -14.42
CA ILE A 49 0.57 21.49 -13.90
C ILE A 49 2.07 21.44 -13.58
N VAL A 50 2.94 21.83 -14.52
CA VAL A 50 4.40 21.82 -14.33
C VAL A 50 4.84 22.74 -13.19
N ASN A 51 4.22 23.90 -13.05
CA ASN A 51 4.55 24.85 -11.99
C ASN A 51 4.03 24.39 -10.62
N LYS A 52 2.81 23.85 -10.57
CA LYS A 52 2.17 23.40 -9.34
C LYS A 52 2.83 22.13 -8.78
N TYR A 53 3.18 21.20 -9.64
CA TYR A 53 3.70 19.88 -9.28
C TYR A 53 5.20 19.72 -9.52
N ASN A 54 5.97 20.79 -9.22
CA ASN A 54 7.43 20.77 -9.31
C ASN A 54 8.02 20.08 -8.07
N ILE A 55 8.28 18.76 -8.22
CA ILE A 55 8.75 17.92 -7.13
C ILE A 55 10.28 17.96 -7.00
N LYS A 56 10.75 18.04 -5.75
CA LYS A 56 12.20 18.00 -5.44
C LYS A 56 12.42 17.22 -4.15
N LEU A 57 13.36 16.31 -4.18
CA LEU A 57 13.82 15.63 -2.97
C LEU A 57 14.58 16.60 -2.04
N LYS A 58 14.41 16.43 -0.74
CA LYS A 58 15.24 17.05 0.28
C LYS A 58 16.64 16.43 0.27
N ASN A 59 17.64 17.15 0.78
CA ASN A 59 19.03 16.65 0.82
C ASN A 59 19.16 15.33 1.61
N GLU A 60 18.42 15.16 2.69
CA GLU A 60 18.38 13.95 3.49
C GLU A 60 17.78 12.75 2.72
N GLU A 61 16.74 13.00 1.91
CA GLU A 61 16.11 11.99 1.06
C GLU A 61 17.06 11.55 -0.07
N ILE A 62 17.77 12.51 -0.68
CA ILE A 62 18.81 12.24 -1.68
C ILE A 62 19.95 11.42 -1.04
N GLY A 63 20.39 11.80 0.17
CA GLY A 63 21.39 11.08 0.92
C GLY A 63 20.98 9.63 1.16
N PHE A 64 19.79 9.41 1.70
CA PHE A 64 19.25 8.07 1.97
C PHE A 64 19.10 7.22 0.70
N LEU A 65 18.60 7.81 -0.39
CA LEU A 65 18.46 7.12 -1.68
C LEU A 65 19.82 6.68 -2.25
N ASN A 66 20.84 7.53 -2.11
CA ASN A 66 22.15 7.28 -2.71
C ASN A 66 23.08 6.43 -1.83
N ASN A 67 22.93 6.46 -0.51
CA ASN A 67 23.78 5.74 0.42
C ASN A 67 23.07 4.50 0.98
N GLU A 68 22.08 4.67 1.87
CA GLU A 68 21.43 3.58 2.59
C GLU A 68 20.72 2.63 1.64
N THR A 69 19.97 3.18 0.66
CA THR A 69 19.25 2.34 -0.32
C THR A 69 20.22 1.64 -1.27
N SER A 70 21.31 2.30 -1.69
CA SER A 70 22.35 1.65 -2.51
C SER A 70 23.00 0.50 -1.75
N LYS A 71 23.33 0.73 -0.48
CA LYS A 71 23.96 -0.28 0.36
C LYS A 71 23.03 -1.46 0.61
N LEU A 72 21.73 -1.22 0.81
CA LEU A 72 20.75 -2.31 0.87
C LEU A 72 20.75 -3.13 -0.41
N CYS A 73 20.73 -2.50 -1.58
CA CYS A 73 20.79 -3.19 -2.87
C CYS A 73 22.06 -4.03 -3.06
N GLU A 74 23.20 -3.58 -2.54
CA GLU A 74 24.46 -4.34 -2.57
C GLU A 74 24.45 -5.57 -1.66
N LEU A 75 23.78 -5.50 -0.50
CA LEU A 75 23.67 -6.59 0.45
C LEU A 75 22.77 -7.75 -0.04
N ILE A 76 21.87 -7.46 -0.98
CA ILE A 76 20.91 -8.46 -1.45
C ILE A 76 21.57 -9.41 -2.44
N ASP A 77 21.65 -10.69 -2.08
CA ASP A 77 21.99 -11.80 -2.97
C ASP A 77 20.70 -12.45 -3.49
N ASN A 78 20.42 -12.28 -4.79
CA ASN A 78 19.21 -12.81 -5.42
C ASN A 78 19.17 -14.34 -5.42
N GLU A 79 20.31 -15.02 -5.58
CA GLU A 79 20.39 -16.49 -5.57
C GLU A 79 20.10 -17.03 -4.17
N GLU A 80 20.60 -16.33 -3.14
CA GLU A 80 20.31 -16.69 -1.75
C GLU A 80 18.82 -16.49 -1.43
N VAL A 81 18.23 -15.36 -1.84
CA VAL A 81 16.79 -15.07 -1.65
C VAL A 81 15.94 -16.12 -2.35
N GLU A 82 16.26 -16.50 -3.58
CA GLU A 82 15.54 -17.53 -4.33
C GLU A 82 15.66 -18.91 -3.66
N ARG A 83 16.86 -19.31 -3.23
CA ARG A 83 17.10 -20.60 -2.57
C ARG A 83 16.42 -20.69 -1.21
N ASN A 84 16.53 -19.65 -0.38
CA ASN A 84 16.01 -19.63 0.99
C ASN A 84 14.56 -19.16 1.05
N GLN A 85 14.02 -18.62 -0.03
CA GLN A 85 12.68 -18.01 -0.09
C GLN A 85 12.47 -16.96 1.00
N ASN A 86 13.54 -16.25 1.36
CA ASN A 86 13.56 -15.20 2.38
C ASN A 86 14.79 -14.31 2.19
N LEU A 87 14.74 -13.11 2.73
CA LEU A 87 15.91 -12.25 2.85
C LEU A 87 16.88 -12.84 3.90
N SER A 88 18.18 -12.60 3.72
CA SER A 88 19.19 -12.95 4.72
C SER A 88 18.98 -12.18 6.02
N THR A 89 19.51 -12.72 7.11
CA THR A 89 19.47 -12.03 8.43
C THR A 89 20.13 -10.65 8.34
N ASP A 90 21.26 -10.54 7.67
CA ASP A 90 21.99 -9.27 7.51
C ASP A 90 21.15 -8.24 6.75
N THR A 91 20.41 -8.67 5.73
CA THR A 91 19.49 -7.80 4.98
C THR A 91 18.34 -7.31 5.88
N TRP A 92 17.72 -8.20 6.67
CA TRP A 92 16.67 -7.82 7.62
C TRP A 92 17.18 -6.86 8.69
N ASP A 93 18.37 -7.11 9.26
CA ASP A 93 18.98 -6.26 10.27
C ASP A 93 19.33 -4.88 9.71
N TYR A 94 19.80 -4.82 8.46
CA TYR A 94 20.06 -3.56 7.78
C TYR A 94 18.78 -2.75 7.53
N ILE A 95 17.71 -3.41 7.08
CA ILE A 95 16.37 -2.79 6.88
C ILE A 95 15.87 -2.17 8.19
N LYS A 96 15.94 -2.91 9.31
CA LYS A 96 15.51 -2.43 10.63
C LYS A 96 16.39 -1.29 11.14
N LYS A 97 17.70 -1.50 11.16
CA LYS A 97 18.68 -0.53 11.68
C LYS A 97 18.59 0.83 11.00
N ASN A 98 18.36 0.83 9.68
CA ASN A 98 18.27 2.05 8.89
C ASN A 98 16.83 2.53 8.67
N LYS A 99 15.87 1.99 9.43
CA LYS A 99 14.47 2.47 9.46
C LYS A 99 13.74 2.43 8.11
N PHE A 100 14.05 1.47 7.26
CA PHE A 100 13.32 1.29 6.01
C PHE A 100 11.83 0.97 6.20
N MET A 101 11.43 0.49 7.38
CA MET A 101 10.01 0.27 7.73
C MET A 101 9.29 1.53 8.21
N GLY A 102 10.02 2.62 8.43
CA GLY A 102 9.50 3.89 8.96
C GLY A 102 9.77 5.07 8.03
N LEU A 103 9.80 4.87 6.70
CA LEU A 103 10.08 5.95 5.74
C LEU A 103 9.09 7.11 5.88
N VAL A 104 7.80 6.79 6.03
CA VAL A 104 6.70 7.77 6.11
C VAL A 104 6.27 8.10 7.55
N ILE A 105 6.75 7.36 8.54
CA ILE A 105 6.41 7.61 9.95
C ILE A 105 7.03 8.94 10.40
N PRO A 106 6.27 9.82 11.09
CA PRO A 106 6.78 11.12 11.55
C PRO A 106 8.02 11.01 12.44
N GLN A 107 8.91 11.98 12.34
CA GLN A 107 10.16 12.05 13.12
C GLN A 107 9.91 12.04 14.63
N LYS A 108 8.82 12.65 15.10
CA LYS A 108 8.43 12.62 16.51
C LYS A 108 8.25 11.20 17.07
N TYR A 109 7.98 10.23 16.20
CA TYR A 109 7.89 8.80 16.53
C TYR A 109 9.10 8.01 16.03
N ASN A 110 10.24 8.68 15.86
CA ASN A 110 11.49 8.06 15.42
C ASN A 110 11.48 7.52 13.98
N GLY A 111 10.53 7.93 13.14
CA GLY A 111 10.50 7.66 11.71
C GLY A 111 11.39 8.62 10.91
N LEU A 112 11.35 8.51 9.58
CA LEU A 112 12.14 9.37 8.67
C LEU A 112 11.33 10.55 8.13
N GLU A 113 10.00 10.46 8.11
CA GLU A 113 9.07 11.51 7.61
C GLU A 113 9.41 11.97 6.18
N PHE A 114 9.75 11.01 5.33
CA PHE A 114 10.07 11.25 3.93
C PHE A 114 8.82 11.51 3.10
N SER A 115 9.01 12.29 2.03
CA SER A 115 7.97 12.57 1.05
C SER A 115 7.49 11.31 0.33
N ALA A 116 6.27 11.37 -0.24
CA ALA A 116 5.75 10.31 -1.10
C ALA A 116 6.68 10.03 -2.29
N HIS A 117 7.29 11.10 -2.83
CA HIS A 117 8.26 10.95 -3.91
C HIS A 117 9.52 10.20 -3.47
N ALA A 118 10.10 10.53 -2.33
CA ALA A 118 11.27 9.82 -1.79
C ALA A 118 10.94 8.34 -1.52
N HIS A 119 9.80 8.07 -0.86
CA HIS A 119 9.31 6.71 -0.62
C HIS A 119 9.18 5.93 -1.93
N SER A 120 8.54 6.51 -2.95
CA SER A 120 8.37 5.91 -4.27
C SER A 120 9.72 5.54 -4.91
N LEU A 121 10.69 6.47 -4.94
CA LEU A 121 12.00 6.23 -5.53
C LEU A 121 12.85 5.21 -4.76
N ILE A 122 12.73 5.16 -3.43
CA ILE A 122 13.40 4.15 -2.60
C ILE A 122 12.85 2.76 -2.92
N VAL A 123 11.52 2.61 -2.94
CA VAL A 123 10.88 1.33 -3.30
C VAL A 123 11.23 0.93 -4.73
N GLU A 124 11.19 1.86 -5.69
CA GLU A 124 11.61 1.63 -7.08
C GLU A 124 13.04 1.10 -7.17
N LYS A 125 13.99 1.75 -6.47
CA LYS A 125 15.38 1.35 -6.49
C LYS A 125 15.59 -0.05 -5.91
N ILE A 126 14.96 -0.36 -4.78
CA ILE A 126 15.01 -1.71 -4.18
C ILE A 126 14.38 -2.74 -5.12
N ALA A 127 13.22 -2.43 -5.72
CA ALA A 127 12.53 -3.32 -6.64
C ALA A 127 13.35 -3.62 -7.90
N SER A 128 14.15 -2.66 -8.37
CA SER A 128 15.07 -2.89 -9.49
C SER A 128 16.17 -3.91 -9.18
N ARG A 129 16.44 -4.17 -7.90
CA ARG A 129 17.39 -5.18 -7.44
C ARG A 129 16.70 -6.48 -7.05
N ASN A 130 15.65 -6.40 -6.22
CA ASN A 130 14.96 -7.58 -5.70
C ASN A 130 13.53 -7.25 -5.27
N ILE A 131 12.56 -7.97 -5.81
CA ILE A 131 11.14 -7.76 -5.54
C ILE A 131 10.76 -8.14 -4.10
N ALA A 132 11.32 -9.23 -3.55
CA ALA A 132 11.02 -9.65 -2.18
C ALA A 132 11.41 -8.59 -1.15
N SER A 133 12.58 -7.97 -1.35
CA SER A 133 13.06 -6.86 -0.51
C SER A 133 12.17 -5.62 -0.64
N ALA A 134 11.78 -5.27 -1.88
CA ALA A 134 10.88 -4.14 -2.11
C ALA A 134 9.53 -4.33 -1.44
N VAL A 135 8.92 -5.52 -1.54
CA VAL A 135 7.66 -5.86 -0.86
C VAL A 135 7.81 -5.77 0.66
N SER A 136 8.94 -6.22 1.20
CA SER A 136 9.22 -6.18 2.65
C SER A 136 9.34 -4.76 3.20
N VAL A 137 9.81 -3.79 2.39
CA VAL A 137 9.88 -2.37 2.73
C VAL A 137 8.56 -1.65 2.44
N MET A 138 7.93 -1.95 1.31
CA MET A 138 6.71 -1.32 0.84
C MET A 138 5.53 -1.51 1.81
N VAL A 139 5.31 -2.74 2.28
CA VAL A 139 4.12 -3.07 3.09
C VAL A 139 4.05 -2.28 4.40
N PRO A 140 5.12 -2.17 5.21
CA PRO A 140 5.08 -1.33 6.41
C PRO A 140 4.73 0.13 6.14
N ASN A 141 5.18 0.67 5.00
CA ASN A 141 5.06 2.09 4.67
C ASN A 141 3.78 2.49 3.93
N SER A 142 3.11 1.55 3.23
CA SER A 142 1.98 1.89 2.36
C SER A 142 0.73 1.07 2.61
N LEU A 143 0.87 -0.14 3.12
CA LEU A 143 -0.20 -1.13 3.24
C LEU A 143 -0.31 -1.70 4.65
N GLY A 144 0.52 -1.23 5.58
CA GLY A 144 0.54 -1.63 6.97
C GLY A 144 -0.34 -0.74 7.86
N PRO A 145 -0.45 -1.05 9.15
CA PRO A 145 -1.25 -0.29 10.10
C PRO A 145 -0.62 1.06 10.49
N GLY A 146 0.62 1.35 10.10
CA GLY A 146 1.34 2.56 10.53
C GLY A 146 0.65 3.85 10.13
N GLU A 147 0.19 3.93 8.88
CA GLU A 147 -0.51 5.10 8.38
C GLU A 147 -1.91 5.26 9.01
N LEU A 148 -2.64 4.15 9.14
CA LEU A 148 -3.91 4.13 9.87
C LEU A 148 -3.75 4.63 11.31
N LEU A 149 -2.69 4.20 12.00
CA LEU A 149 -2.35 4.67 13.33
C LEU A 149 -2.04 6.17 13.37
N SER A 150 -1.25 6.65 12.42
CA SER A 150 -0.86 8.06 12.35
C SER A 150 -2.08 8.98 12.24
N HIS A 151 -3.10 8.58 11.48
CA HIS A 151 -4.31 9.36 11.26
C HIS A 151 -5.39 9.14 12.34
N TYR A 152 -5.63 7.89 12.72
CA TYR A 152 -6.82 7.49 13.50
C TYR A 152 -6.52 6.94 14.88
N GLY A 153 -5.26 6.61 15.18
CA GLY A 153 -4.87 6.09 16.49
C GLY A 153 -5.09 7.11 17.61
N THR A 154 -5.33 6.63 18.83
CA THR A 154 -5.22 7.48 20.02
C THR A 154 -3.76 7.90 20.21
N GLU A 155 -3.49 8.95 21.00
CA GLU A 155 -2.10 9.37 21.22
C GLU A 155 -1.31 8.25 21.93
N GLU A 156 -1.94 7.50 22.85
CA GLU A 156 -1.32 6.36 23.50
C GLU A 156 -0.95 5.25 22.51
N GLN A 157 -1.83 4.97 21.52
CA GLN A 157 -1.55 4.00 20.46
C GLN A 157 -0.42 4.47 19.56
N LYS A 158 -0.40 5.75 19.18
CA LYS A 158 0.66 6.34 18.36
C LYS A 158 2.01 6.27 19.06
N ASP A 159 2.08 6.73 20.31
CA ASP A 159 3.31 6.73 21.12
C ASP A 159 3.84 5.31 21.33
N TYR A 160 2.96 4.35 21.55
CA TYR A 160 3.35 2.97 21.80
C TYR A 160 3.81 2.21 20.55
N TYR A 161 3.10 2.35 19.42
CA TYR A 161 3.33 1.53 18.25
C TYR A 161 4.22 2.16 17.18
N LEU A 162 4.09 3.47 16.90
CA LEU A 162 4.75 4.05 15.73
C LEU A 162 6.27 3.99 15.81
N SER A 163 6.88 4.23 16.97
CA SER A 163 8.33 4.13 17.11
C SER A 163 8.85 2.69 16.94
N LYS A 164 8.06 1.69 17.37
CA LYS A 164 8.41 0.28 17.21
C LYS A 164 8.23 -0.24 15.79
N LEU A 165 7.31 0.37 15.04
CA LEU A 165 7.16 0.12 13.61
C LEU A 165 8.31 0.73 12.83
N ALA A 166 8.70 1.97 13.17
CA ALA A 166 9.77 2.70 12.48
C ALA A 166 11.12 1.98 12.56
N ASP A 167 11.47 1.43 13.73
CA ASP A 167 12.75 0.74 13.95
C ASP A 167 12.68 -0.80 13.78
N GLY A 168 11.53 -1.31 13.35
CA GLY A 168 11.34 -2.73 13.05
C GLY A 168 11.31 -3.65 14.27
N ARG A 169 11.15 -3.12 15.50
CA ARG A 169 10.80 -3.94 16.68
C ARG A 169 9.44 -4.60 16.51
N HIS A 170 8.52 -3.94 15.82
CA HIS A 170 7.31 -4.55 15.28
C HIS A 170 7.39 -4.64 13.75
N ILE A 171 7.24 -5.85 13.24
CA ILE A 171 7.02 -6.10 11.82
C ILE A 171 5.50 -6.21 11.64
N PRO A 172 4.88 -5.30 10.86
CA PRO A 172 3.45 -5.33 10.68
C PRO A 172 3.02 -6.24 9.54
N CYS A 173 1.80 -6.77 9.66
CA CYS A 173 1.03 -7.26 8.51
C CYS A 173 -0.40 -6.72 8.59
N PHE A 174 -1.16 -6.86 7.49
CA PHE A 174 -2.54 -6.38 7.46
C PHE A 174 -3.50 -7.47 6.97
N GLY A 175 -4.31 -8.01 7.87
CA GLY A 175 -5.32 -9.04 7.62
C GLY A 175 -6.62 -8.43 7.12
N LEU A 176 -6.74 -8.26 5.78
CA LEU A 176 -7.94 -7.79 5.11
C LEU A 176 -8.59 -8.90 4.29
N THR A 177 -7.85 -9.46 3.32
CA THR A 177 -8.32 -10.45 2.34
C THR A 177 -8.72 -11.78 2.99
N THR A 178 -9.87 -12.34 2.57
CA THR A 178 -10.37 -13.65 3.00
C THR A 178 -10.42 -14.62 1.81
N GLU A 179 -10.91 -15.84 2.03
CA GLU A 179 -11.09 -16.81 0.94
C GLU A 179 -12.18 -16.40 -0.06
N THR A 180 -13.18 -15.69 0.41
CA THR A 180 -14.37 -15.30 -0.36
C THR A 180 -14.41 -13.83 -0.71
N SER A 181 -13.49 -13.04 -0.18
CA SER A 181 -13.49 -11.58 -0.27
C SER A 181 -12.07 -11.08 -0.62
N GLY A 182 -11.81 -10.95 -1.91
CA GLY A 182 -10.58 -10.40 -2.49
C GLY A 182 -10.80 -8.96 -2.97
N SER A 183 -11.17 -8.77 -4.24
CA SER A 183 -11.44 -7.43 -4.81
C SER A 183 -12.63 -6.76 -4.14
N ASP A 184 -13.66 -7.52 -3.77
CA ASP A 184 -14.76 -7.05 -2.94
C ASP A 184 -14.43 -7.23 -1.45
N ALA A 185 -13.44 -6.49 -0.97
CA ALA A 185 -12.95 -6.61 0.40
C ALA A 185 -14.00 -6.24 1.46
N ALA A 186 -14.98 -5.40 1.11
CA ALA A 186 -16.06 -5.03 2.01
C ALA A 186 -17.06 -6.17 2.29
N SER A 187 -17.08 -7.20 1.44
CA SER A 187 -17.95 -8.38 1.59
C SER A 187 -17.34 -9.48 2.49
N MET A 188 -16.32 -9.16 3.29
CA MET A 188 -15.73 -10.12 4.23
C MET A 188 -16.78 -10.72 5.20
N TYR A 189 -16.57 -11.99 5.54
CA TYR A 189 -17.43 -12.74 6.47
C TYR A 189 -16.85 -12.85 7.90
N ASP A 190 -15.66 -12.32 8.11
CA ASP A 190 -15.09 -12.31 9.45
C ASP A 190 -15.92 -11.38 10.35
N GLU A 191 -16.42 -11.90 11.44
CA GLU A 191 -17.30 -11.19 12.36
C GLU A 191 -16.75 -11.17 13.76
N GLY A 192 -17.01 -10.06 14.46
CA GLY A 192 -16.70 -9.87 15.86
C GLY A 192 -17.92 -9.36 16.61
N TYR A 193 -18.33 -10.08 17.66
CA TYR A 193 -19.47 -9.74 18.49
C TYR A 193 -19.02 -8.94 19.69
N VAL A 194 -19.64 -7.79 19.91
CA VAL A 194 -19.36 -6.96 21.09
C VAL A 194 -19.87 -7.68 22.34
N VAL A 195 -18.99 -7.81 23.33
CA VAL A 195 -19.27 -8.52 24.59
C VAL A 195 -18.64 -7.77 25.76
N ASN A 196 -19.24 -7.97 26.95
CA ASN A 196 -18.58 -7.63 28.21
C ASN A 196 -18.07 -8.94 28.82
N LYS A 197 -16.76 -9.09 28.90
CA LYS A 197 -16.13 -10.27 29.48
C LYS A 197 -15.42 -9.88 30.78
N ASP A 198 -15.87 -10.44 31.89
CA ASP A 198 -15.30 -10.19 33.22
C ASP A 198 -15.22 -8.69 33.60
N GLY A 199 -16.19 -7.90 33.11
CA GLY A 199 -16.25 -6.45 33.36
C GLY A 199 -15.49 -5.60 32.31
N GLU A 200 -14.81 -6.20 31.35
CA GLU A 200 -14.12 -5.51 30.26
C GLU A 200 -14.92 -5.56 28.97
N LEU A 201 -15.18 -4.39 28.38
CA LEU A 201 -15.79 -4.27 27.05
C LEU A 201 -14.78 -4.64 25.97
N GLY A 202 -15.18 -5.55 25.10
CA GLY A 202 -14.35 -6.00 24.00
C GLY A 202 -15.15 -6.69 22.91
N ILE A 203 -14.46 -7.35 22.02
CA ILE A 203 -15.05 -7.99 20.84
C ILE A 203 -14.56 -9.45 20.78
N MET A 204 -15.49 -10.38 20.69
CA MET A 204 -15.19 -11.79 20.46
C MET A 204 -15.16 -12.05 18.95
N VAL A 205 -13.97 -12.26 18.39
CA VAL A 205 -13.75 -12.27 16.92
C VAL A 205 -13.36 -13.65 16.41
N THR A 206 -13.95 -14.03 15.26
CA THR A 206 -13.53 -15.21 14.47
C THR A 206 -13.16 -14.75 13.06
N PHE A 207 -11.99 -15.15 12.58
CA PHE A 207 -11.48 -14.70 11.27
C PHE A 207 -10.58 -15.74 10.60
N SER A 208 -10.56 -15.70 9.26
CA SER A 208 -9.65 -16.49 8.42
C SER A 208 -9.15 -15.65 7.26
N LYS A 209 -7.91 -15.20 7.37
CA LYS A 209 -7.26 -14.33 6.38
C LYS A 209 -6.24 -15.10 5.55
N ARG A 210 -6.15 -14.75 4.26
CA ARG A 210 -5.20 -15.39 3.34
C ARG A 210 -4.47 -14.37 2.48
N TYR A 211 -3.34 -14.77 1.93
CA TYR A 211 -2.45 -13.92 1.13
C TYR A 211 -1.94 -12.69 1.89
N ILE A 212 -1.71 -12.88 3.20
CA ILE A 212 -1.28 -11.77 4.06
C ILE A 212 0.24 -11.63 4.00
N THR A 213 0.68 -10.56 3.36
CA THR A 213 2.11 -10.23 3.22
C THR A 213 2.70 -9.91 4.59
N LEU A 214 3.89 -10.44 4.85
CA LEU A 214 4.64 -10.43 6.10
C LEU A 214 4.01 -11.24 7.25
N ALA A 215 2.84 -11.86 7.11
CA ALA A 215 2.21 -12.65 8.18
C ALA A 215 3.16 -13.68 8.82
N PRO A 216 3.98 -14.45 8.08
CA PRO A 216 4.85 -15.46 8.69
C PRO A 216 5.86 -14.91 9.71
N ILE A 217 6.19 -13.62 9.63
CA ILE A 217 7.18 -12.96 10.50
C ILE A 217 6.59 -11.79 11.29
N ALA A 218 5.29 -11.54 11.13
CA ALA A 218 4.64 -10.39 11.78
C ALA A 218 4.58 -10.55 13.29
N SER A 219 4.93 -9.48 13.98
CA SER A 219 4.73 -9.34 15.43
C SER A 219 3.54 -8.43 15.77
N LEU A 220 3.05 -7.65 14.80
CA LEU A 220 1.88 -6.80 14.90
C LEU A 220 0.94 -7.04 13.73
N ILE A 221 -0.30 -7.37 14.02
CA ILE A 221 -1.33 -7.67 13.03
C ILE A 221 -2.37 -6.57 13.06
N GLY A 222 -2.50 -5.81 11.96
CA GLY A 222 -3.70 -5.04 11.68
C GLY A 222 -4.78 -5.98 11.18
N LEU A 223 -5.92 -6.06 11.84
CA LEU A 223 -7.00 -6.96 11.49
C LEU A 223 -8.27 -6.18 11.17
N ALA A 224 -8.83 -6.40 9.97
CA ALA A 224 -10.13 -5.88 9.59
C ALA A 224 -11.20 -6.99 9.71
N PHE A 225 -12.34 -6.66 10.31
CA PHE A 225 -13.49 -7.56 10.51
C PHE A 225 -14.77 -6.75 10.69
N LYS A 226 -15.93 -7.38 10.56
CA LYS A 226 -17.22 -6.73 10.82
C LYS A 226 -17.57 -6.83 12.29
N VAL A 227 -17.88 -5.70 12.92
CA VAL A 227 -18.42 -5.65 14.28
C VAL A 227 -19.93 -5.75 14.22
N VAL A 228 -20.49 -6.59 15.10
CA VAL A 228 -21.91 -6.78 15.37
C VAL A 228 -22.14 -6.56 16.85
N ASP A 229 -23.14 -5.76 17.21
CA ASP A 229 -23.44 -5.41 18.60
C ASP A 229 -24.93 -5.76 18.95
N PRO A 230 -25.25 -7.05 19.09
CA PRO A 230 -26.61 -7.49 19.32
C PRO A 230 -27.19 -7.06 20.68
N ASN A 231 -26.34 -6.66 21.60
CA ASN A 231 -26.74 -6.26 22.96
C ASN A 231 -26.69 -4.74 23.19
N ASN A 232 -26.38 -3.94 22.15
CA ASN A 232 -26.27 -2.49 22.20
C ASN A 232 -25.30 -2.02 23.31
N LEU A 233 -24.13 -2.63 23.38
CA LEU A 233 -23.11 -2.33 24.39
C LEU A 233 -22.22 -1.14 23.99
N LEU A 234 -22.14 -0.83 22.69
CA LEU A 234 -21.37 0.31 22.19
C LEU A 234 -22.08 1.63 22.51
N VAL A 235 -21.35 2.56 23.11
CA VAL A 235 -21.85 3.91 23.45
C VAL A 235 -21.57 4.90 22.32
N GLU A 236 -20.36 4.88 21.76
CA GLU A 236 -19.93 5.83 20.71
C GLU A 236 -19.75 5.18 19.34
N GLY A 237 -19.42 3.88 19.28
CA GLY A 237 -19.21 3.14 18.05
C GLY A 237 -20.51 2.66 17.41
N LYS A 238 -20.36 2.03 16.26
CA LYS A 238 -21.46 1.42 15.51
C LYS A 238 -21.02 0.11 14.88
N GLU A 239 -21.98 -0.69 14.44
CA GLU A 239 -21.74 -1.89 13.65
C GLU A 239 -21.08 -1.58 12.31
N GLY A 240 -20.27 -2.51 11.81
CA GLY A 240 -19.61 -2.44 10.52
C GLY A 240 -18.14 -2.81 10.54
N ILE A 241 -17.46 -2.57 9.42
CA ILE A 241 -16.03 -2.88 9.31
C ILE A 241 -15.24 -2.06 10.31
N THR A 242 -14.44 -2.75 11.10
CA THR A 242 -13.63 -2.22 12.20
C THR A 242 -12.20 -2.72 12.03
N VAL A 243 -11.21 -1.94 12.46
CA VAL A 243 -9.80 -2.30 12.40
C VAL A 243 -9.21 -2.33 13.79
N ALA A 244 -8.56 -3.43 14.15
CA ALA A 244 -7.87 -3.61 15.41
C ALA A 244 -6.38 -3.94 15.21
N LEU A 245 -5.56 -3.67 16.24
CA LEU A 245 -4.14 -3.99 16.31
C LEU A 245 -3.92 -5.10 17.31
N LEU A 246 -3.32 -6.20 16.87
CA LEU A 246 -3.09 -7.38 17.68
C LEU A 246 -1.59 -7.70 17.73
N GLU A 247 -0.98 -7.54 18.89
CA GLU A 247 0.38 -8.01 19.11
C GLU A 247 0.38 -9.54 19.25
N LYS A 248 1.12 -10.23 18.36
CA LYS A 248 1.12 -11.70 18.29
C LYS A 248 1.48 -12.36 19.64
N ASN A 249 2.36 -11.75 20.42
CA ASN A 249 2.75 -12.25 21.74
C ASN A 249 1.65 -12.10 22.82
N LYS A 250 0.71 -11.15 22.66
CA LYS A 250 -0.44 -10.97 23.54
C LYS A 250 -1.63 -11.84 23.14
N PHE A 251 -1.65 -12.30 21.88
CA PHE A 251 -2.69 -13.15 21.30
C PHE A 251 -2.07 -14.43 20.76
N PRO A 252 -1.54 -15.33 21.63
CA PRO A 252 -0.90 -16.57 21.21
C PRO A 252 -1.84 -17.52 20.47
N GLU A 253 -3.16 -17.38 20.69
CA GLU A 253 -4.22 -18.16 20.04
C GLU A 253 -4.34 -17.87 18.53
N ILE A 254 -3.83 -16.73 18.06
CA ILE A 254 -3.80 -16.45 16.63
C ILE A 254 -2.83 -17.40 15.95
N GLU A 255 -3.33 -18.16 15.00
CA GLU A 255 -2.56 -19.10 14.22
C GLU A 255 -2.00 -18.43 12.96
N ILE A 256 -0.68 -18.50 12.78
CA ILE A 256 -0.03 -18.22 11.50
C ILE A 256 0.08 -19.56 10.77
N GLY A 257 -0.69 -19.69 9.69
CA GLY A 257 -0.81 -20.95 8.97
C GLY A 257 0.18 -21.08 7.81
N ASN A 258 -0.23 -21.77 6.78
CA ASN A 258 0.63 -22.08 5.64
C ASN A 258 1.17 -20.85 4.95
N ARG A 259 2.45 -20.89 4.62
CA ARG A 259 3.09 -19.90 3.78
C ARG A 259 2.62 -20.05 2.34
N HIS A 260 2.28 -18.94 1.70
CA HIS A 260 2.10 -18.87 0.27
C HIS A 260 3.42 -18.44 -0.41
N ASN A 261 3.66 -18.96 -1.59
CA ASN A 261 4.82 -18.61 -2.39
C ASN A 261 4.40 -18.21 -3.82
N PRO A 262 3.73 -17.06 -4.00
CA PRO A 262 3.26 -16.65 -5.31
C PRO A 262 4.45 -16.35 -6.23
N LEU A 263 4.43 -16.94 -7.41
CA LEU A 263 5.44 -16.76 -8.47
C LEU A 263 6.88 -17.08 -8.03
N ASN A 264 7.09 -17.79 -6.93
CA ASN A 264 8.41 -18.14 -6.41
C ASN A 264 9.33 -16.93 -6.13
N ILE A 265 8.75 -15.80 -5.71
CA ILE A 265 9.48 -14.53 -5.52
C ILE A 265 10.25 -14.49 -4.17
N GLY A 266 9.87 -15.30 -3.20
CA GLY A 266 10.58 -15.41 -1.92
C GLY A 266 10.23 -14.36 -0.86
N PHE A 267 9.18 -13.55 -1.03
CA PHE A 267 8.70 -12.69 0.05
C PHE A 267 7.77 -13.44 1.01
N MET A 268 7.73 -12.98 2.25
CA MET A 268 6.89 -13.57 3.28
C MET A 268 5.41 -13.29 3.01
N ASN A 269 4.61 -14.35 2.88
CA ASN A 269 3.17 -14.28 2.68
C ASN A 269 2.52 -15.53 3.26
N GLY A 270 1.35 -15.40 3.88
CA GLY A 270 0.71 -16.55 4.52
C GLY A 270 -0.72 -16.31 4.95
N THR A 271 -1.25 -17.26 5.71
CA THR A 271 -2.59 -17.19 6.30
C THR A 271 -2.51 -16.77 7.76
N ILE A 272 -3.59 -16.17 8.26
CA ILE A 272 -3.78 -15.85 9.68
C ILE A 272 -5.18 -16.29 10.07
N ARG A 273 -5.32 -17.01 11.18
CA ARG A 273 -6.60 -17.49 11.69
C ARG A 273 -6.75 -17.19 13.17
N GLY A 274 -7.97 -16.92 13.57
CA GLY A 274 -8.36 -16.78 14.96
C GLY A 274 -9.77 -17.29 15.14
N ASN A 275 -10.00 -18.07 16.18
CA ASN A 275 -11.33 -18.61 16.48
C ASN A 275 -11.74 -18.16 17.87
N ASN A 276 -12.81 -17.37 17.93
CA ASN A 276 -13.39 -16.89 19.18
C ASN A 276 -12.38 -16.21 20.10
N ILE A 277 -11.60 -15.27 19.54
CA ILE A 277 -10.56 -14.52 20.28
C ILE A 277 -11.18 -13.28 20.88
N PHE A 278 -10.99 -13.07 22.20
CA PHE A 278 -11.37 -11.83 22.87
C PHE A 278 -10.37 -10.73 22.59
N ILE A 279 -10.83 -9.65 22.01
CA ILE A 279 -10.05 -8.44 21.71
C ILE A 279 -10.58 -7.30 22.58
N PRO A 280 -9.81 -6.76 23.53
CA PRO A 280 -10.17 -5.56 24.28
C PRO A 280 -10.45 -4.38 23.34
N MET A 281 -11.37 -3.50 23.73
CA MET A 281 -11.73 -2.33 22.92
C MET A 281 -10.52 -1.39 22.68
N SER A 282 -9.54 -1.40 23.57
CA SER A 282 -8.28 -0.67 23.43
C SER A 282 -7.43 -1.12 22.24
N CYS A 283 -7.68 -2.33 21.69
CA CYS A 283 -7.03 -2.82 20.48
C CYS A 283 -7.62 -2.21 19.20
N VAL A 284 -8.85 -1.69 19.23
CA VAL A 284 -9.45 -0.99 18.08
C VAL A 284 -8.66 0.29 17.82
N ILE A 285 -8.28 0.55 16.55
CA ILE A 285 -7.57 1.78 16.20
C ILE A 285 -8.45 2.99 16.47
N GLY A 286 -8.01 3.85 17.38
CA GLY A 286 -8.77 5.02 17.85
C GLY A 286 -9.83 4.71 18.88
N GLY A 287 -9.94 3.45 19.35
CA GLY A 287 -10.86 3.02 20.41
C GLY A 287 -12.29 2.80 19.92
N GLU A 288 -13.21 2.68 20.87
CA GLU A 288 -14.62 2.35 20.65
C GLU A 288 -15.30 3.21 19.60
N LYS A 289 -15.09 4.53 19.62
CA LYS A 289 -15.70 5.49 18.69
C LYS A 289 -15.42 5.19 17.22
N ASN A 290 -14.36 4.44 16.92
CA ASN A 290 -13.95 4.06 15.58
C ASN A 290 -14.47 2.67 15.17
N CYS A 291 -15.25 1.99 16.00
CA CYS A 291 -16.02 0.81 15.56
C CYS A 291 -16.95 1.19 14.40
N GLY A 292 -16.99 0.35 13.37
CA GLY A 292 -17.86 0.49 12.20
C GLY A 292 -17.42 1.53 11.17
N ILE A 293 -16.35 2.30 11.40
CA ILE A 293 -15.83 3.27 10.40
C ILE A 293 -14.56 2.79 9.70
N GLY A 294 -14.12 1.55 9.98
CA GLY A 294 -12.88 0.99 9.46
C GLY A 294 -12.80 1.00 7.93
N TRP A 295 -13.92 0.85 7.21
CA TRP A 295 -13.91 0.93 5.76
C TRP A 295 -13.45 2.31 5.24
N ASN A 296 -13.96 3.39 5.83
CA ASN A 296 -13.56 4.74 5.46
C ASN A 296 -12.06 4.95 5.76
N MET A 297 -11.61 4.50 6.95
CA MET A 297 -10.20 4.58 7.34
C MET A 297 -9.29 3.86 6.34
N LEU A 298 -9.70 2.67 5.87
CA LEU A 298 -8.96 1.89 4.88
C LEU A 298 -8.90 2.58 3.51
N MET A 299 -10.01 3.16 3.07
CA MET A 299 -10.07 3.83 1.77
C MET A 299 -9.20 5.09 1.75
N GLU A 300 -9.21 5.87 2.83
CA GLU A 300 -8.41 7.09 2.94
C GLU A 300 -6.90 6.81 3.01
N SER A 301 -6.49 5.80 3.79
CA SER A 301 -5.06 5.51 4.01
C SER A 301 -4.48 4.57 2.97
N LEU A 302 -5.13 3.44 2.69
CA LEU A 302 -4.57 2.45 1.76
C LEU A 302 -4.66 2.87 0.29
N GLY A 303 -5.59 3.75 -0.07
CA GLY A 303 -5.71 4.29 -1.42
C GLY A 303 -4.44 5.06 -1.82
N GLU A 304 -3.98 5.95 -0.96
CA GLU A 304 -2.78 6.76 -1.16
C GLU A 304 -1.52 5.88 -1.26
N GLY A 305 -1.31 4.99 -0.30
CA GLY A 305 -0.13 4.11 -0.27
C GLY A 305 -0.02 3.20 -1.49
N ARG A 306 -1.15 2.67 -1.99
CA ARG A 306 -1.17 1.85 -3.21
C ARG A 306 -0.76 2.63 -4.45
N GLY A 307 -1.19 3.88 -4.57
CA GLY A 307 -0.84 4.76 -5.68
C GLY A 307 0.65 5.14 -5.73
N ILE A 308 1.39 4.95 -4.63
CA ILE A 308 2.84 5.23 -4.55
C ILE A 308 3.65 3.96 -4.80
N SER A 309 3.44 2.92 -3.99
CA SER A 309 4.34 1.77 -3.93
C SER A 309 4.19 0.79 -5.08
N LEU A 310 2.96 0.49 -5.53
CA LEU A 310 2.75 -0.43 -6.64
C LEU A 310 3.20 0.17 -7.99
N PRO A 311 2.91 1.45 -8.31
CA PRO A 311 3.51 2.11 -9.47
C PRO A 311 5.03 2.14 -9.42
N ALA A 312 5.66 2.37 -8.26
CA ALA A 312 7.11 2.35 -8.10
C ALA A 312 7.73 1.02 -8.54
N MET A 313 7.15 -0.11 -8.12
CA MET A 313 7.60 -1.44 -8.54
C MET A 313 7.38 -1.68 -10.05
N SER A 314 6.29 -1.18 -10.60
CA SER A 314 5.98 -1.28 -12.03
C SER A 314 6.97 -0.47 -12.88
N VAL A 315 7.30 0.76 -12.44
CA VAL A 315 8.30 1.62 -13.09
C VAL A 315 9.70 1.01 -12.99
N ALA A 316 10.07 0.41 -11.84
CA ALA A 316 11.32 -0.34 -11.72
C ALA A 316 11.44 -1.43 -12.77
N THR A 317 10.38 -2.22 -12.97
CA THR A 317 10.32 -3.27 -13.99
C THR A 317 10.45 -2.69 -15.40
N ALA A 318 9.75 -1.60 -15.72
CA ALA A 318 9.83 -0.93 -17.00
C ALA A 318 11.24 -0.39 -17.32
N LYS A 319 11.91 0.18 -16.31
CA LYS A 319 13.31 0.64 -16.42
C LYS A 319 14.27 -0.54 -16.67
N LEU A 320 14.11 -1.65 -15.94
CA LEU A 320 14.93 -2.85 -16.12
C LEU A 320 14.74 -3.45 -17.52
N CYS A 321 13.49 -3.56 -17.98
CA CYS A 321 13.20 -4.03 -19.35
C CYS A 321 13.84 -3.11 -20.40
N THR A 322 13.72 -1.79 -20.22
CA THR A 322 14.32 -0.82 -21.16
C THR A 322 15.84 -0.97 -21.20
N LEU A 323 16.49 -1.06 -20.04
CA LEU A 323 17.94 -1.22 -19.95
C LEU A 323 18.40 -2.57 -20.54
N GLY A 324 17.77 -3.67 -20.12
CA GLY A 324 18.15 -5.02 -20.52
C GLY A 324 17.95 -5.27 -22.01
N VAL A 325 16.76 -4.95 -22.54
CA VAL A 325 16.46 -5.12 -23.96
C VAL A 325 17.29 -4.18 -24.83
N GLY A 326 17.42 -2.92 -24.43
CA GLY A 326 18.23 -1.93 -25.14
C GLY A 326 19.71 -2.30 -25.17
N GLY A 327 20.28 -2.71 -24.03
CA GLY A 327 21.66 -3.19 -23.92
C GLY A 327 21.91 -4.44 -24.77
N TYR A 328 21.04 -5.46 -24.64
CA TYR A 328 21.16 -6.69 -25.42
C TYR A 328 21.05 -6.41 -26.92
N ALA A 329 20.11 -5.61 -27.37
CA ALA A 329 19.92 -5.30 -28.77
C ALA A 329 21.14 -4.59 -29.41
N ARG A 330 21.94 -3.87 -28.62
CA ARG A 330 23.19 -3.21 -29.08
C ARG A 330 24.35 -4.19 -29.24
N ILE A 331 24.44 -5.22 -28.41
CA ILE A 331 25.58 -6.16 -28.43
C ILE A 331 25.30 -7.43 -29.26
N ARG A 332 24.03 -7.87 -29.29
CA ARG A 332 23.62 -9.03 -30.09
C ARG A 332 23.68 -8.69 -31.57
N LYS A 333 24.42 -9.49 -32.33
CA LYS A 333 24.54 -9.32 -33.79
C LYS A 333 23.83 -10.45 -34.53
N GLN A 334 23.20 -10.11 -35.65
CA GLN A 334 22.75 -11.01 -36.68
C GLN A 334 23.06 -10.33 -38.04
N PHE A 335 23.40 -11.11 -39.05
CA PHE A 335 23.83 -10.58 -40.38
C PHE A 335 24.97 -9.54 -40.27
N ASN A 336 25.87 -9.73 -39.28
CA ASN A 336 27.01 -8.87 -38.95
C ASN A 336 26.68 -7.45 -38.47
N ILE A 337 25.42 -7.15 -38.19
CA ILE A 337 24.99 -5.88 -37.58
C ILE A 337 24.32 -6.10 -36.23
N PRO A 338 24.37 -5.13 -35.28
CA PRO A 338 23.55 -5.17 -34.08
C PRO A 338 22.07 -5.30 -34.43
N ILE A 339 21.33 -6.13 -33.68
CA ILE A 339 19.89 -6.29 -33.94
C ILE A 339 19.12 -4.98 -33.69
N ALA A 340 19.65 -4.08 -32.86
CA ALA A 340 19.09 -2.73 -32.67
C ALA A 340 19.01 -1.90 -33.96
N GLU A 341 19.77 -2.25 -35.03
CA GLU A 341 19.74 -1.55 -36.30
C GLU A 341 18.62 -2.05 -37.23
N MET A 342 18.02 -3.20 -36.92
CA MET A 342 16.91 -3.77 -37.67
C MET A 342 15.61 -3.01 -37.36
N GLU A 343 14.86 -2.62 -38.38
CA GLU A 343 13.66 -1.77 -38.26
C GLU A 343 12.58 -2.41 -37.37
N GLY A 344 12.31 -3.69 -37.53
CA GLY A 344 11.34 -4.42 -36.67
C GLY A 344 11.73 -4.45 -35.19
N VAL A 345 13.03 -4.45 -34.88
CA VAL A 345 13.54 -4.35 -33.50
C VAL A 345 13.45 -2.91 -33.01
N LYS A 346 13.83 -1.91 -33.85
CA LYS A 346 13.70 -0.48 -33.49
C LYS A 346 12.28 -0.11 -33.14
N GLU A 347 11.28 -0.62 -33.84
CA GLU A 347 9.87 -0.39 -33.54
C GLU A 347 9.53 -0.82 -32.10
N LYS A 348 9.96 -2.01 -31.70
CA LYS A 348 9.70 -2.52 -30.34
C LYS A 348 10.47 -1.77 -29.26
N LEU A 349 11.74 -1.42 -29.54
CA LEU A 349 12.54 -0.60 -28.64
C LEU A 349 11.92 0.78 -28.42
N ALA A 350 11.39 1.41 -29.48
CA ALA A 350 10.71 2.70 -29.40
C ALA A 350 9.43 2.63 -28.50
N VAL A 351 8.64 1.56 -28.64
CA VAL A 351 7.45 1.34 -27.82
C VAL A 351 7.84 1.15 -26.34
N ILE A 352 8.87 0.33 -26.06
CA ILE A 352 9.36 0.09 -24.68
C ILE A 352 9.84 1.40 -24.06
N ALA A 353 10.70 2.14 -24.78
CA ALA A 353 11.25 3.41 -24.27
C ALA A 353 10.15 4.47 -24.06
N GLY A 354 9.22 4.60 -25.02
CA GLY A 354 8.11 5.54 -24.94
C GLY A 354 7.15 5.23 -23.78
N ASN A 355 6.84 3.96 -23.53
CA ASN A 355 6.02 3.56 -22.39
C ASN A 355 6.74 3.78 -21.06
N ASN A 356 8.04 3.46 -20.99
CA ASN A 356 8.84 3.74 -19.79
C ASN A 356 8.84 5.23 -19.44
N TYR A 357 9.01 6.11 -20.44
CA TYR A 357 8.94 7.56 -20.24
C TYR A 357 7.58 8.01 -19.68
N LYS A 358 6.47 7.51 -20.26
CA LYS A 358 5.11 7.83 -19.79
C LYS A 358 4.87 7.36 -18.35
N LEU A 359 5.32 6.15 -18.00
CA LEU A 359 5.17 5.59 -16.65
C LEU A 359 5.94 6.41 -15.60
N ILE A 360 7.18 6.82 -15.93
CA ILE A 360 7.98 7.70 -15.06
C ILE A 360 7.29 9.06 -14.88
N ALA A 361 6.77 9.64 -15.95
CA ALA A 361 6.08 10.93 -15.88
C ALA A 361 4.80 10.84 -15.03
N ALA A 362 4.02 9.77 -15.20
CA ALA A 362 2.81 9.52 -14.41
C ALA A 362 3.13 9.32 -12.92
N GLN A 363 4.16 8.52 -12.61
CA GLN A 363 4.65 8.31 -11.24
C GLN A 363 5.06 9.63 -10.58
N ASN A 364 5.89 10.43 -11.27
CA ASN A 364 6.35 11.71 -10.75
C ASN A 364 5.20 12.67 -10.50
N LEU A 365 4.25 12.74 -11.42
CA LEU A 365 3.08 13.59 -11.28
C LEU A 365 2.20 13.15 -10.10
N PHE A 366 1.91 11.86 -9.98
CA PHE A 366 1.12 11.33 -8.87
C PHE A 366 1.80 11.60 -7.51
N ASN A 367 3.10 11.31 -7.40
CA ASN A 367 3.86 11.57 -6.18
C ASN A 367 3.82 13.07 -5.81
N ALA A 368 3.94 13.97 -6.80
CA ALA A 368 3.86 15.40 -6.57
C ALA A 368 2.47 15.87 -6.12
N ILE A 369 1.41 15.28 -6.65
CA ILE A 369 0.03 15.54 -6.22
C ILE A 369 -0.14 15.16 -4.74
N VAL A 370 0.34 13.98 -4.34
CA VAL A 370 0.28 13.51 -2.96
C VAL A 370 1.12 14.40 -2.03
N ASP A 371 2.35 14.75 -2.42
CA ASP A 371 3.23 15.63 -1.62
C ASP A 371 2.65 17.05 -1.46
N ASN A 372 1.75 17.48 -2.35
CA ASN A 372 0.96 18.70 -2.20
C ASN A 372 -0.28 18.53 -1.29
N GLY A 373 -0.47 17.38 -0.67
CA GLY A 373 -1.59 17.10 0.24
C GLY A 373 -2.91 16.79 -0.47
N GLU A 374 -2.89 16.54 -1.79
CA GLU A 374 -4.07 16.15 -2.55
C GLU A 374 -4.21 14.62 -2.55
N LYS A 375 -5.46 14.13 -2.54
CA LYS A 375 -5.77 12.69 -2.52
C LYS A 375 -6.67 12.31 -3.70
N PRO A 376 -6.09 12.17 -4.93
CA PRO A 376 -6.87 11.91 -6.13
C PRO A 376 -7.36 10.45 -6.18
N PRO A 377 -8.65 10.16 -5.94
CA PRO A 377 -9.16 8.79 -5.84
C PRO A 377 -9.24 8.08 -7.20
N VAL A 378 -9.21 8.85 -8.29
CA VAL A 378 -9.29 8.32 -9.66
C VAL A 378 -7.91 7.97 -10.20
N LEU A 379 -6.87 8.69 -9.80
CA LEU A 379 -5.50 8.46 -10.23
C LEU A 379 -4.80 7.37 -9.41
N SER A 380 -5.17 7.21 -8.14
CA SER A 380 -4.66 6.14 -7.26
C SER A 380 -5.34 4.81 -7.56
#